data_a0390ac21c0590edd15d51586435bfe0
#
_entry.id   a0390ac21c0590edd15d51586435bfe0
#
_cell.length_a   1.000
_cell.length_b   1.000
_cell.length_c   1.000
_cell.angle_alpha   90.00
_cell.angle_beta   90.00
_cell.angle_gamma   90.00
#
_symmetry.space_group_name_H-M   'P 1'
#
loop_
_entity.id
_entity.type
_entity.pdbx_description
1 polymer ?
#
loop_
_entity_poly.entity_id
_entity_poly.type
_entity_poly.pdbx_seq_one_letter_code
_entity_poly.pdbx_strand_id
1 'polypeptide(L)'
;KKRIEAIVDTLHEPIVGLGPDRRILFMNREAFSVLNLREDAVGRDAAEVALSNDLLRRLVRGVNDTKKDADKEPLKIYADNKESYFQVENTPLYITPVGGREQQFVGNLIVLNNVTRFKELDSAKTNFISTVSHEMKTPISSILMSLQLLGDDRLGTLNGEQKQLVTSIKESSDRLLSITGE
;
A
#
# COMPACT_ATOMS: atom_id res chain seq x y z
N LYS A 1 -24.34 -7.90 24.56
CA LYS A 1 -24.03 -6.65 23.86
C LYS A 1 -22.78 -6.01 24.44
N LYS A 2 -22.76 -5.55 25.70
CA LYS A 2 -21.62 -4.85 26.35
C LYS A 2 -20.28 -5.63 26.32
N ARG A 3 -20.28 -6.98 26.35
CA ARG A 3 -19.03 -7.78 26.31
C ARG A 3 -18.40 -7.78 24.92
N ILE A 4 -19.19 -7.80 23.86
CA ILE A 4 -18.70 -7.75 22.48
C ILE A 4 -18.16 -6.36 22.17
N GLU A 5 -18.85 -5.32 22.59
CA GLU A 5 -18.40 -3.93 22.47
C GLU A 5 -17.03 -3.74 23.16
N ALA A 6 -16.86 -4.26 24.38
CA ALA A 6 -15.58 -4.18 25.09
C ALA A 6 -14.44 -4.94 24.36
N ILE A 7 -14.72 -6.08 23.73
CA ILE A 7 -13.71 -6.80 22.94
C ILE A 7 -13.33 -6.01 21.69
N VAL A 8 -14.31 -5.47 20.98
CA VAL A 8 -14.08 -4.69 19.75
C VAL A 8 -13.32 -3.39 20.05
N ASP A 9 -13.54 -2.79 21.22
CA ASP A 9 -12.81 -1.60 21.69
C ASP A 9 -11.34 -1.87 22.06
N THR A 10 -10.96 -3.15 22.27
CA THR A 10 -9.54 -3.50 22.50
C THR A 10 -8.75 -3.67 21.18
N LEU A 11 -9.44 -3.71 20.05
CA LEU A 11 -8.78 -3.80 18.73
C LEU A 11 -8.24 -2.42 18.35
N HIS A 12 -7.02 -2.44 17.83
CA HIS A 12 -6.33 -1.22 17.43
C HIS A 12 -6.66 -0.78 16.00
N GLU A 13 -7.30 -1.66 15.22
CA GLU A 13 -7.80 -1.30 13.90
C GLU A 13 -9.15 -0.60 14.01
N PRO A 14 -9.36 0.52 13.27
CA PRO A 14 -10.67 1.13 13.15
C PRO A 14 -11.69 0.18 12.53
N ILE A 15 -12.82 -0.03 13.21
CA ILE A 15 -13.87 -0.97 12.80
C ILE A 15 -15.21 -0.26 12.77
N VAL A 16 -15.94 -0.42 11.65
CA VAL A 16 -17.28 0.10 11.45
C VAL A 16 -18.21 -1.04 11.04
N GLY A 17 -19.29 -1.24 11.77
CA GLY A 17 -20.36 -2.18 11.41
C GLY A 17 -21.53 -1.44 10.80
N LEU A 18 -21.95 -1.87 9.59
CA LEU A 18 -23.12 -1.37 8.92
C LEU A 18 -24.21 -2.44 8.87
N GLY A 19 -25.45 -2.05 9.15
CA GLY A 19 -26.61 -2.93 9.00
C GLY A 19 -27.01 -3.14 7.54
N PRO A 20 -27.96 -4.06 7.29
CA PRO A 20 -28.51 -4.29 5.96
C PRO A 20 -29.28 -3.07 5.41
N ASP A 21 -29.77 -2.20 6.30
CA ASP A 21 -30.40 -0.92 6.04
C ASP A 21 -29.40 0.24 5.92
N ARG A 22 -28.09 -0.06 5.89
CA ARG A 22 -26.98 0.89 5.85
C ARG A 22 -26.86 1.81 7.06
N ARG A 23 -27.51 1.51 8.17
CA ARG A 23 -27.30 2.24 9.42
C ARG A 23 -26.02 1.80 10.08
N ILE A 24 -25.32 2.73 10.71
CA ILE A 24 -24.14 2.45 11.52
C ILE A 24 -24.60 1.69 12.76
N LEU A 25 -24.24 0.40 12.87
CA LEU A 25 -24.63 -0.44 13.99
C LEU A 25 -23.69 -0.26 15.17
N PHE A 26 -22.40 -0.13 14.88
CA PHE A 26 -21.38 0.13 15.89
C PHE A 26 -20.11 0.70 15.23
N MET A 27 -19.30 1.34 16.04
CA MET A 27 -17.95 1.77 15.73
C MET A 27 -17.11 1.58 16.99
N ASN A 28 -15.85 1.15 16.84
CA ASN A 28 -14.93 1.12 17.96
C ASN A 28 -14.27 2.48 18.16
N ARG A 29 -13.55 2.62 19.27
CA ARG A 29 -12.88 3.85 19.68
C ARG A 29 -11.93 4.39 18.59
N GLU A 30 -11.18 3.49 17.96
CA GLU A 30 -10.25 3.86 16.89
C GLU A 30 -10.97 4.38 15.64
N ALA A 31 -12.12 3.80 15.28
CA ALA A 31 -12.94 4.28 14.18
C ALA A 31 -13.50 5.68 14.45
N PHE A 32 -13.95 5.98 15.66
CA PHE A 32 -14.39 7.33 16.01
C PHE A 32 -13.25 8.34 15.85
N SER A 33 -12.05 8.00 16.32
CA SER A 33 -10.86 8.84 16.21
C SER A 33 -10.46 9.10 14.76
N VAL A 34 -10.25 8.04 13.97
CA VAL A 34 -9.77 8.13 12.58
C VAL A 34 -10.79 8.81 11.67
N LEU A 35 -12.08 8.54 11.86
CA LEU A 35 -13.16 9.13 11.07
C LEU A 35 -13.58 10.52 11.62
N ASN A 36 -13.05 10.95 12.74
CA ASN A 36 -13.45 12.20 13.43
C ASN A 36 -14.96 12.28 13.61
N LEU A 37 -15.55 11.18 14.09
CA LEU A 37 -16.98 11.07 14.38
C LEU A 37 -17.23 10.95 15.87
N ARG A 38 -18.48 11.22 16.28
CA ARG A 38 -18.95 11.08 17.68
C ARG A 38 -19.89 9.89 17.80
N GLU A 39 -20.16 9.48 19.03
CA GLU A 39 -21.04 8.35 19.33
C GLU A 39 -22.48 8.54 18.79
N ASP A 40 -22.94 9.78 18.59
CA ASP A 40 -24.23 10.11 18.01
C ASP A 40 -24.37 9.70 16.54
N ALA A 41 -23.28 9.32 15.88
CA ALA A 41 -23.30 8.75 14.54
C ALA A 41 -23.88 7.31 14.52
N VAL A 42 -23.79 6.58 15.64
CA VAL A 42 -24.31 5.21 15.76
C VAL A 42 -25.85 5.24 15.71
N GLY A 43 -26.44 4.36 14.93
CA GLY A 43 -27.87 4.28 14.65
C GLY A 43 -28.37 5.17 13.52
N ARG A 44 -27.55 6.10 13.02
CA ARG A 44 -27.89 6.95 11.87
C ARG A 44 -27.56 6.26 10.54
N ASP A 45 -28.22 6.73 9.49
CA ASP A 45 -27.90 6.30 8.12
C ASP A 45 -26.47 6.73 7.75
N ALA A 46 -25.64 5.76 7.32
CA ALA A 46 -24.24 6.03 7.01
C ALA A 46 -24.08 7.00 5.83
N ALA A 47 -25.00 7.02 4.87
CA ALA A 47 -24.97 7.96 3.75
C ALA A 47 -25.30 9.39 4.22
N GLU A 48 -26.20 9.54 5.18
CA GLU A 48 -26.51 10.85 5.78
C GLU A 48 -25.31 11.41 6.55
N VAL A 49 -24.67 10.61 7.40
CA VAL A 49 -23.45 11.00 8.13
C VAL A 49 -22.31 11.31 7.16
N ALA A 50 -22.21 10.57 6.07
CA ALA A 50 -21.21 10.75 5.03
C ALA A 50 -21.36 12.06 4.22
N LEU A 51 -22.49 12.77 4.30
CA LEU A 51 -22.64 14.10 3.67
C LEU A 51 -21.64 15.11 4.23
N SER A 52 -21.33 15.01 5.51
CA SER A 52 -20.37 15.87 6.21
C SER A 52 -19.00 15.23 6.45
N ASN A 53 -18.77 14.00 5.98
CA ASN A 53 -17.55 13.26 6.23
C ASN A 53 -17.07 12.53 4.96
N ASP A 54 -16.06 13.11 4.30
CA ASP A 54 -15.54 12.58 3.04
C ASP A 54 -14.90 11.19 3.19
N LEU A 55 -14.29 10.91 4.32
CA LEU A 55 -13.67 9.62 4.58
C LEU A 55 -14.72 8.53 4.70
N LEU A 56 -15.76 8.76 5.53
CA LEU A 56 -16.88 7.83 5.64
C LEU A 56 -17.58 7.63 4.29
N ARG A 57 -17.70 8.70 3.49
CA ARG A 57 -18.28 8.61 2.14
C ARG A 57 -17.52 7.65 1.24
N ARG A 58 -16.18 7.66 1.30
CA ARG A 58 -15.34 6.71 0.55
C ARG A 58 -15.55 5.28 1.02
N LEU A 59 -15.63 5.06 2.34
CA LEU A 59 -15.87 3.74 2.91
C LEU A 59 -17.21 3.16 2.49
N VAL A 60 -18.29 3.94 2.63
CA VAL A 60 -19.67 3.53 2.28
C VAL A 60 -19.81 3.23 0.78
N ARG A 61 -19.17 4.01 -0.09
CA ARG A 61 -19.13 3.73 -1.53
C ARG A 61 -18.40 2.43 -1.85
N GLY A 62 -17.30 2.16 -1.16
CA GLY A 62 -16.50 0.95 -1.33
C GLY A 62 -17.23 -0.35 -0.96
N VAL A 63 -18.29 -0.30 -0.15
CA VAL A 63 -19.11 -1.48 0.22
C VAL A 63 -19.78 -2.14 -1.00
N ASN A 64 -20.10 -1.36 -2.04
CA ASN A 64 -20.74 -1.86 -3.26
C ASN A 64 -19.73 -2.15 -4.39
N ASP A 65 -18.43 -1.96 -4.15
CA ASP A 65 -17.41 -2.15 -5.17
C ASP A 65 -17.04 -3.65 -5.25
N THR A 66 -17.14 -4.22 -6.46
CA THR A 66 -16.86 -5.62 -6.75
C THR A 66 -15.35 -5.93 -6.84
N LYS A 67 -14.48 -4.92 -6.82
CA LYS A 67 -13.02 -5.13 -6.78
C LYS A 67 -12.62 -5.76 -5.45
N LYS A 68 -11.69 -6.72 -5.52
CA LYS A 68 -11.08 -7.28 -4.30
C LYS A 68 -10.44 -6.15 -3.50
N ASP A 69 -10.63 -6.16 -2.19
CA ASP A 69 -10.11 -5.11 -1.31
C ASP A 69 -8.58 -4.99 -1.38
N ALA A 70 -7.88 -6.09 -1.66
CA ALA A 70 -6.43 -6.11 -1.87
C ALA A 70 -5.96 -5.33 -3.12
N ASP A 71 -6.81 -5.17 -4.12
CA ASP A 71 -6.49 -4.48 -5.38
C ASP A 71 -6.83 -2.98 -5.31
N LYS A 72 -7.39 -2.51 -4.19
CA LYS A 72 -7.71 -1.11 -3.96
C LYS A 72 -6.50 -0.37 -3.41
N GLU A 73 -6.25 0.83 -3.92
CA GLU A 73 -5.21 1.69 -3.34
C GLU A 73 -5.54 2.03 -1.87
N PRO A 74 -4.54 1.96 -0.97
CA PRO A 74 -4.74 2.35 0.42
C PRO A 74 -5.24 3.79 0.54
N LEU A 75 -6.17 4.01 1.46
CA LEU A 75 -6.63 5.35 1.79
C LEU A 75 -5.55 6.11 2.54
N LYS A 76 -5.21 7.27 2.02
CA LYS A 76 -4.32 8.22 2.69
C LYS A 76 -5.15 9.09 3.64
N ILE A 77 -4.82 9.05 4.90
CA ILE A 77 -5.49 9.80 5.96
C ILE A 77 -4.44 10.66 6.67
N TYR A 78 -4.74 11.93 6.84
CA TYR A 78 -3.92 12.85 7.59
C TYR A 78 -4.58 13.09 8.95
N ALA A 79 -4.02 12.50 9.99
CA ALA A 79 -4.50 12.64 11.36
C ALA A 79 -3.31 12.85 12.31
N ASP A 80 -3.50 13.62 13.38
CA ASP A 80 -2.48 13.91 14.39
C ASP A 80 -1.15 14.43 13.80
N ASN A 81 -1.24 15.29 12.80
CA ASN A 81 -0.11 15.84 12.07
C ASN A 81 0.78 14.78 11.38
N LYS A 82 0.25 13.57 11.18
CA LYS A 82 0.92 12.46 10.53
C LYS A 82 0.09 11.90 9.38
N GLU A 83 0.78 11.62 8.28
CA GLU A 83 0.21 10.90 7.15
C GLU A 83 0.21 9.41 7.45
N SER A 84 -0.94 8.77 7.29
CA SER A 84 -1.11 7.34 7.51
C SER A 84 -1.87 6.71 6.34
N TYR A 85 -1.54 5.47 6.02
CA TYR A 85 -2.15 4.70 4.94
C TYR A 85 -2.95 3.55 5.52
N PHE A 86 -4.22 3.44 5.09
CA PHE A 86 -5.12 2.39 5.55
C PHE A 86 -5.64 1.58 4.37
N GLN A 87 -5.47 0.26 4.44
CA GLN A 87 -6.14 -0.67 3.56
C GLN A 87 -7.53 -0.93 4.09
N VAL A 88 -8.55 -0.74 3.25
CA VAL A 88 -9.95 -0.97 3.64
C VAL A 88 -10.35 -2.38 3.27
N GLU A 89 -10.82 -3.13 4.25
CA GLU A 89 -11.43 -4.45 4.04
C GLU A 89 -12.92 -4.36 4.34
N ASN A 90 -13.73 -4.89 3.44
CA ASN A 90 -15.17 -4.97 3.59
C ASN A 90 -15.62 -6.42 3.57
N THR A 91 -16.15 -6.88 4.69
CA THR A 91 -16.62 -8.25 4.86
C THR A 91 -18.13 -8.28 5.06
N PRO A 92 -18.90 -8.87 4.13
CA PRO A 92 -20.33 -9.08 4.33
C PRO A 92 -20.56 -10.13 5.43
N LEU A 93 -21.47 -9.81 6.34
CA LEU A 93 -21.81 -10.66 7.47
C LEU A 93 -23.12 -11.40 7.21
N TYR A 94 -23.09 -12.71 7.42
CA TYR A 94 -24.26 -13.59 7.32
C TYR A 94 -24.45 -14.35 8.61
N ILE A 95 -25.69 -14.57 9.01
CA ILE A 95 -26.05 -15.44 10.13
C ILE A 95 -26.96 -16.56 9.63
N THR A 96 -26.86 -17.71 10.24
CA THR A 96 -27.85 -18.78 10.08
C THR A 96 -28.77 -18.77 11.30
N PRO A 97 -30.05 -18.39 11.16
CA PRO A 97 -30.98 -18.39 12.29
C PRO A 97 -31.11 -19.79 12.90
N VAL A 98 -31.35 -19.85 14.22
CA VAL A 98 -31.53 -21.12 14.93
C VAL A 98 -32.74 -21.87 14.35
N GLY A 99 -32.49 -23.06 13.78
CA GLY A 99 -33.53 -23.86 13.09
C GLY A 99 -33.72 -23.52 11.60
N GLY A 100 -33.05 -22.49 11.08
CA GLY A 100 -33.04 -22.15 9.65
C GLY A 100 -31.94 -22.87 8.88
N ARG A 101 -32.14 -23.05 7.56
CA ARG A 101 -31.15 -23.63 6.64
C ARG A 101 -30.47 -22.62 5.75
N GLU A 102 -31.03 -21.40 5.66
CA GLU A 102 -30.52 -20.34 4.78
C GLU A 102 -29.77 -19.30 5.57
N GLN A 103 -28.70 -18.82 4.96
CA GLN A 103 -27.91 -17.69 5.50
C GLN A 103 -28.65 -16.38 5.22
N GLN A 104 -28.78 -15.55 6.24
CA GLN A 104 -29.38 -14.23 6.13
C GLN A 104 -28.28 -13.17 6.21
N PHE A 105 -28.27 -12.27 5.26
CA PHE A 105 -27.38 -11.09 5.31
C PHE A 105 -27.79 -10.16 6.45
N VAL A 106 -26.84 -9.81 7.28
CA VAL A 106 -27.07 -8.95 8.46
C VAL A 106 -26.28 -7.64 8.42
N GLY A 107 -25.43 -7.48 7.44
CA GLY A 107 -24.68 -6.24 7.26
C GLY A 107 -23.28 -6.42 6.76
N ASN A 108 -22.48 -5.37 6.86
CA ASN A 108 -21.08 -5.33 6.47
C ASN A 108 -20.20 -4.91 7.64
N LEU A 109 -19.04 -5.53 7.73
CA LEU A 109 -17.95 -5.12 8.60
C LEU A 109 -16.88 -4.45 7.77
N ILE A 110 -16.56 -3.21 8.07
CA ILE A 110 -15.49 -2.44 7.46
C ILE A 110 -14.36 -2.35 8.46
N VAL A 111 -13.16 -2.81 8.07
CA VAL A 111 -11.93 -2.74 8.86
C VAL A 111 -10.90 -1.91 8.10
N LEU A 112 -10.24 -1.00 8.80
CA LEU A 112 -9.16 -0.19 8.25
C LEU A 112 -7.81 -0.67 8.80
N ASN A 113 -7.08 -1.45 8.00
CA ASN A 113 -5.77 -1.96 8.38
C ASN A 113 -4.70 -0.90 8.14
N ASN A 114 -3.97 -0.50 9.18
CA ASN A 114 -2.89 0.47 9.04
C ASN A 114 -1.68 -0.16 8.32
N VAL A 115 -1.45 0.25 7.09
CA VAL A 115 -0.34 -0.23 6.24
C VAL A 115 0.76 0.81 6.05
N THR A 116 0.79 1.86 6.87
CA THR A 116 1.75 2.96 6.77
C THR A 116 3.18 2.45 6.78
N ARG A 117 3.53 1.62 7.76
CA ARG A 117 4.89 1.06 7.87
C ARG A 117 5.28 0.23 6.64
N PHE A 118 4.35 -0.54 6.09
CA PHE A 118 4.59 -1.31 4.88
C PHE A 118 4.85 -0.39 3.68
N LYS A 119 4.04 0.66 3.52
CA LYS A 119 4.22 1.66 2.45
C LYS A 119 5.52 2.45 2.58
N GLU A 120 5.89 2.83 3.79
CA GLU A 120 7.17 3.52 4.06
C GLU A 120 8.36 2.62 3.69
N LEU A 121 8.34 1.34 4.07
CA LEU A 121 9.38 0.38 3.73
C LEU A 121 9.46 0.10 2.23
N ASP A 122 8.33 -0.06 1.56
CA ASP A 122 8.25 -0.30 0.12
C ASP A 122 8.79 0.90 -0.66
N SER A 123 8.40 2.12 -0.26
CA SER A 123 8.92 3.36 -0.84
C SER A 123 10.42 3.52 -0.59
N ALA A 124 10.90 3.26 0.62
CA ALA A 124 12.32 3.32 0.95
C ALA A 124 13.14 2.31 0.13
N LYS A 125 12.63 1.07 -0.03
CA LYS A 125 13.24 0.04 -0.88
C LYS A 125 13.31 0.49 -2.34
N THR A 126 12.23 1.03 -2.88
CA THR A 126 12.18 1.49 -4.27
C THR A 126 13.14 2.65 -4.49
N ASN A 127 13.17 3.63 -3.59
CA ASN A 127 14.08 4.76 -3.65
C ASN A 127 15.55 4.31 -3.53
N PHE A 128 15.84 3.35 -2.64
CA PHE A 128 17.18 2.80 -2.48
C PHE A 128 17.66 2.14 -3.78
N ILE A 129 16.84 1.26 -4.38
CA ILE A 129 17.18 0.58 -5.64
C ILE A 129 17.41 1.61 -6.75
N SER A 130 16.54 2.59 -6.89
CA SER A 130 16.67 3.66 -7.89
C SER A 130 17.95 4.47 -7.71
N THR A 131 18.25 4.87 -6.46
CA THR A 131 19.46 5.62 -6.14
C THR A 131 20.72 4.80 -6.45
N VAL A 132 20.79 3.54 -5.99
CA VAL A 132 21.93 2.66 -6.25
C VAL A 132 22.12 2.45 -7.75
N SER A 133 21.05 2.22 -8.50
CA SER A 133 21.11 2.07 -9.96
C SER A 133 21.70 3.30 -10.63
N HIS A 134 21.26 4.48 -10.22
CA HIS A 134 21.76 5.74 -10.77
C HIS A 134 23.23 6.01 -10.41
N GLU A 135 23.59 5.80 -9.14
CA GLU A 135 24.96 6.00 -8.65
C GLU A 135 25.96 4.98 -9.23
N MET A 136 25.48 3.79 -9.60
CA MET A 136 26.31 2.79 -10.28
C MET A 136 26.47 3.05 -11.78
N LYS A 137 25.47 3.61 -12.43
CA LYS A 137 25.47 3.87 -13.87
C LYS A 137 26.59 4.84 -14.27
N THR A 138 26.81 5.88 -13.48
CA THR A 138 27.81 6.91 -13.74
C THR A 138 29.26 6.36 -13.78
N PRO A 139 29.77 5.65 -12.75
CA PRO A 139 31.13 5.10 -12.79
C PRO A 139 31.30 4.02 -13.86
N ILE A 140 30.27 3.17 -14.08
CA ILE A 140 30.34 2.15 -15.15
C ILE A 140 30.46 2.82 -16.52
N SER A 141 29.69 3.87 -16.79
CA SER A 141 29.79 4.62 -18.04
C SER A 141 31.17 5.25 -18.23
N SER A 142 31.79 5.74 -17.15
CA SER A 142 33.16 6.26 -17.17
C SER A 142 34.20 5.17 -17.49
N ILE A 143 34.00 3.94 -16.94
CA ILE A 143 34.84 2.79 -17.26
C ILE A 143 34.73 2.44 -18.75
N LEU A 144 33.51 2.33 -19.27
CA LEU A 144 33.27 2.03 -20.67
C LEU A 144 33.87 3.06 -21.60
N MET A 145 33.76 4.34 -21.26
CA MET A 145 34.39 5.44 -22.01
C MET A 145 35.91 5.32 -22.01
N SER A 146 36.51 5.00 -20.86
CA SER A 146 37.96 4.79 -20.74
C SER A 146 38.45 3.58 -21.58
N LEU A 147 37.67 2.49 -21.56
CA LEU A 147 37.97 1.32 -22.39
C LEU A 147 37.86 1.62 -23.89
N GLN A 148 36.91 2.46 -24.29
CA GLN A 148 36.76 2.90 -25.68
C GLN A 148 37.96 3.75 -26.11
N LEU A 149 38.46 4.62 -25.25
CA LEU A 149 39.65 5.40 -25.53
C LEU A 149 40.92 4.54 -25.59
N LEU A 150 41.06 3.55 -24.69
CA LEU A 150 42.17 2.60 -24.73
C LEU A 150 42.20 1.77 -26.02
N GLY A 151 41.04 1.51 -26.61
CA GLY A 151 40.93 0.80 -27.91
C GLY A 151 41.19 1.68 -29.14
N ASP A 152 41.41 2.98 -28.96
CA ASP A 152 41.69 3.91 -30.06
C ASP A 152 43.19 3.85 -30.44
N ASP A 153 43.48 3.43 -31.70
CA ASP A 153 44.83 3.31 -32.22
C ASP A 153 45.66 4.61 -32.11
N ARG A 154 45.05 5.76 -31.95
CA ARG A 154 45.72 7.04 -31.72
C ARG A 154 46.47 7.17 -30.38
N LEU A 155 46.08 6.36 -29.39
CA LEU A 155 46.77 6.27 -28.11
C LEU A 155 47.88 5.19 -28.07
N GLY A 156 47.98 4.38 -29.13
CA GLY A 156 48.92 3.28 -29.24
C GLY A 156 48.22 1.94 -29.47
N THR A 157 48.91 1.01 -30.13
CA THR A 157 48.35 -0.31 -30.41
C THR A 157 48.47 -1.24 -29.22
N LEU A 158 47.34 -1.78 -28.76
CA LEU A 158 47.29 -2.80 -27.73
C LEU A 158 47.82 -4.15 -28.26
N ASN A 159 48.61 -4.86 -27.45
CA ASN A 159 48.97 -6.25 -27.75
C ASN A 159 47.78 -7.21 -27.58
N GLY A 160 47.96 -8.51 -27.98
CA GLY A 160 46.89 -9.49 -27.94
C GLY A 160 46.29 -9.73 -26.56
N GLU A 161 47.15 -9.79 -25.52
CA GLU A 161 46.70 -9.97 -24.12
C GLU A 161 45.95 -8.74 -23.60
N GLN A 162 46.45 -7.54 -23.89
CA GLN A 162 45.76 -6.28 -23.50
C GLN A 162 44.38 -6.17 -24.14
N LYS A 163 44.23 -6.54 -25.43
CA LYS A 163 42.92 -6.56 -26.09
C LYS A 163 41.93 -7.50 -25.41
N GLN A 164 42.41 -8.69 -25.00
CA GLN A 164 41.56 -9.64 -24.29
C GLN A 164 41.09 -9.07 -22.94
N LEU A 165 41.98 -8.42 -22.18
CA LEU A 165 41.63 -7.77 -20.90
C LEU A 165 40.61 -6.66 -21.09
N VAL A 166 40.82 -5.78 -22.07
CA VAL A 166 39.86 -4.68 -22.40
C VAL A 166 38.49 -5.25 -22.74
N THR A 167 38.43 -6.32 -23.53
CA THR A 167 37.18 -6.99 -23.89
C THR A 167 36.49 -7.58 -22.68
N SER A 168 37.22 -8.27 -21.83
CA SER A 168 36.65 -8.87 -20.60
C SER A 168 36.09 -7.81 -19.63
N ILE A 169 36.80 -6.69 -19.45
CA ILE A 169 36.33 -5.58 -18.59
C ILE A 169 35.09 -4.94 -19.23
N LYS A 170 35.08 -4.75 -20.54
CA LYS A 170 33.91 -4.21 -21.24
C LYS A 170 32.67 -5.08 -21.05
N GLU A 171 32.78 -6.39 -21.31
CA GLU A 171 31.69 -7.34 -21.11
C GLU A 171 31.15 -7.34 -19.67
N SER A 172 32.05 -7.27 -18.68
CA SER A 172 31.68 -7.19 -17.28
C SER A 172 30.96 -5.88 -16.93
N SER A 173 31.43 -4.78 -17.51
CA SER A 173 30.81 -3.45 -17.33
C SER A 173 29.44 -3.37 -18.01
N ASP A 174 29.29 -3.92 -19.21
CA ASP A 174 28.02 -4.00 -19.93
C ASP A 174 27.01 -4.87 -19.16
N ARG A 175 27.47 -5.97 -18.55
CA ARG A 175 26.63 -6.81 -17.66
C ARG A 175 26.17 -6.05 -16.43
N LEU A 176 27.06 -5.31 -15.77
CA LEU A 176 26.69 -4.48 -14.61
C LEU A 176 25.67 -3.41 -15.04
N LEU A 177 25.86 -2.78 -16.19
CA LEU A 177 24.92 -1.78 -16.69
C LEU A 177 23.53 -2.37 -16.98
N SER A 178 23.46 -3.59 -17.52
CA SER A 178 22.19 -4.27 -17.76
C SER A 178 21.44 -4.61 -16.46
N ILE A 179 22.15 -4.89 -15.37
CA ILE A 179 21.54 -5.15 -14.04
C ILE A 179 20.99 -3.85 -13.42
N THR A 180 21.63 -2.72 -13.71
CA THR A 180 21.23 -1.41 -13.16
C THR A 180 20.28 -0.63 -14.06
N GLY A 181 19.95 -1.15 -15.22
CA GLY A 181 19.34 -0.43 -16.34
C GLY A 181 17.97 -0.91 -16.79
N GLU A 182 17.07 -1.32 -15.87
CA GLU A 182 15.65 -1.42 -16.19
C GLU A 182 14.84 -0.34 -15.48
#